data_de360233445b1a3625ae81d1dd7f4e9f
#
_entry.id   de360233445b1a3625ae81d1dd7f4e9f
#
_cell.length_a   1.000
_cell.length_b   1.000
_cell.length_c   1.000
_cell.angle_alpha   90.00
_cell.angle_beta   90.00
_cell.angle_gamma   90.00
#
_symmetry.space_group_name_H-M   'P 1'
#
loop_
_entity.id
_entity.type
_entity.pdbx_description
1 polymer ?
#
loop_
_entity_poly.entity_id
_entity_poly.type
_entity_poly.pdbx_seq_one_letter_code
_entity_poly.pdbx_strand_id
1 'polypeptide(L)'
;MGGVELEISDREAEAVNEILISEVNEIMGDDREDDLLDSGGKLTLDGKQALSYSRIRYVGNADFERTERQRTVMSQVMSKVKGNPFRLLPVCMGALPKMTTNMSALGLYGYALTTPFKLATYDMQQQRVPADGTFQGADVGGQSVLEIDLDAAKQQLQSTVFAEK
;
A
#
# COMPACT_ATOMS: atom_id res chain seq x y z
N MET A 1 11.47 -5.70 -9.39
CA MET A 1 11.32 -4.22 -9.33
C MET A 1 12.45 -3.54 -8.54
N GLY A 2 13.33 -4.29 -7.89
CA GLY A 2 14.49 -3.77 -7.14
C GLY A 2 14.13 -3.13 -5.79
N GLY A 3 13.07 -3.62 -5.16
CA GLY A 3 12.66 -3.16 -3.82
C GLY A 3 11.98 -1.80 -3.78
N VAL A 4 11.70 -1.30 -2.59
CA VAL A 4 11.04 -0.01 -2.29
C VAL A 4 11.95 0.79 -1.36
N GLU A 5 12.34 2.00 -1.76
CA GLU A 5 13.23 2.84 -0.95
C GLU A 5 12.42 3.63 0.08
N LEU A 6 12.64 3.36 1.36
CA LEU A 6 11.95 4.01 2.46
C LEU A 6 12.93 4.42 3.55
N GLU A 7 12.56 5.45 4.28
CA GLU A 7 13.21 5.83 5.54
C GLU A 7 12.29 5.38 6.67
N ILE A 8 12.75 4.43 7.47
CA ILE A 8 11.98 3.83 8.57
C ILE A 8 12.74 3.97 9.88
N SER A 9 12.02 4.06 10.98
CA SER A 9 12.60 4.07 12.33
C SER A 9 13.03 2.66 12.76
N ASP A 10 13.92 2.59 13.78
CA ASP A 10 14.30 1.30 14.38
C ASP A 10 13.08 0.52 14.89
N ARG A 11 12.12 1.20 15.48
CA ARG A 11 10.87 0.60 15.96
C ARG A 11 10.00 0.03 14.83
N GLU A 12 10.02 0.66 13.67
CA GLU A 12 9.35 0.12 12.48
C GLU A 12 10.11 -1.07 11.90
N ALA A 13 11.44 -1.06 11.93
CA ALA A 13 12.25 -2.22 11.52
C ALA A 13 11.99 -3.43 12.41
N GLU A 14 11.91 -3.25 13.73
CA GLU A 14 11.51 -4.31 14.68
C GLU A 14 10.10 -4.83 14.35
N ALA A 15 9.12 -3.96 14.10
CA ALA A 15 7.76 -4.35 13.74
C ALA A 15 7.68 -5.07 12.38
N VAL A 16 8.52 -4.70 11.41
CA VAL A 16 8.67 -5.44 10.13
C VAL A 16 9.15 -6.86 10.41
N ASN A 17 10.19 -7.02 11.24
CA ASN A 17 10.75 -8.31 11.59
C ASN A 17 9.74 -9.21 12.33
N GLU A 18 8.98 -8.64 13.28
CA GLU A 18 7.91 -9.37 13.96
C GLU A 18 6.87 -9.94 12.98
N ILE A 19 6.47 -9.17 11.96
CA ILE A 19 5.50 -9.60 10.95
C ILE A 19 6.12 -10.61 9.98
N LEU A 20 7.41 -10.45 9.61
CA LEU A 20 8.14 -11.42 8.80
C LEU A 20 8.16 -12.78 9.50
N ILE A 21 8.59 -12.82 10.76
CA ILE A 21 8.73 -14.05 11.57
C ILE A 21 7.36 -14.71 11.83
N SER A 22 6.34 -13.92 12.17
CA SER A 22 5.05 -14.46 12.62
C SER A 22 4.10 -14.85 11.48
N GLU A 23 4.25 -14.24 10.30
CA GLU A 23 3.25 -14.39 9.24
C GLU A 23 3.85 -14.56 7.84
N VAL A 24 4.69 -13.60 7.39
CA VAL A 24 5.00 -13.50 5.96
C VAL A 24 5.92 -14.61 5.50
N ASN A 25 6.98 -14.91 6.24
CA ASN A 25 7.92 -15.99 5.88
C ASN A 25 7.25 -17.35 5.93
N GLU A 26 6.37 -17.61 6.90
CA GLU A 26 5.58 -18.84 6.97
C GLU A 26 4.65 -19.01 5.75
N ILE A 27 3.93 -17.95 5.33
CA ILE A 27 3.05 -17.96 4.15
C ILE A 27 3.84 -18.19 2.87
N MET A 28 5.07 -17.65 2.79
CA MET A 28 5.94 -17.80 1.61
C MET A 28 6.66 -19.14 1.57
N GLY A 29 6.70 -19.87 2.68
CA GLY A 29 7.42 -21.13 2.82
C GLY A 29 8.93 -20.97 3.01
N ASP A 30 9.34 -19.79 3.47
CA ASP A 30 10.73 -19.42 3.73
C ASP A 30 11.09 -19.69 5.20
N ASP A 31 12.38 -19.62 5.53
CA ASP A 31 12.82 -19.72 6.93
C ASP A 31 12.31 -18.50 7.72
N ARG A 32 11.92 -18.72 8.98
CA ARG A 32 11.31 -17.67 9.81
C ARG A 32 12.19 -16.44 9.99
N GLU A 33 13.50 -16.63 10.00
CA GLU A 33 14.49 -15.57 10.20
C GLU A 33 15.07 -15.04 8.88
N ASP A 34 14.49 -15.40 7.73
CA ASP A 34 14.91 -14.86 6.44
C ASP A 34 14.52 -13.40 6.28
N ASP A 35 15.40 -12.65 5.62
CA ASP A 35 15.20 -11.26 5.19
C ASP A 35 14.89 -10.26 6.34
N LEU A 36 15.38 -10.53 7.55
CA LEU A 36 15.24 -9.62 8.69
C LEU A 36 16.07 -8.35 8.49
N LEU A 37 15.58 -7.25 9.02
CA LEU A 37 16.25 -5.96 9.04
C LEU A 37 17.13 -5.84 10.28
N ASP A 38 18.35 -5.34 10.13
CA ASP A 38 19.27 -5.11 11.26
C ASP A 38 18.89 -3.87 12.08
N SER A 39 18.41 -2.81 11.41
CA SER A 39 18.05 -1.52 12.02
C SER A 39 17.18 -0.70 11.08
N GLY A 40 16.64 0.41 11.58
CA GLY A 40 16.01 1.44 10.76
C GLY A 40 17.01 2.24 9.94
N GLY A 41 16.51 3.26 9.26
CA GLY A 41 17.27 4.17 8.39
C GLY A 41 16.72 4.22 6.97
N LYS A 42 17.55 4.67 6.03
CA LYS A 42 17.22 4.64 4.59
C LYS A 42 17.52 3.26 4.04
N LEU A 43 16.50 2.49 3.79
CA LEU A 43 16.60 1.11 3.36
C LEU A 43 15.89 0.89 2.02
N THR A 44 16.35 -0.12 1.30
CA THR A 44 15.63 -0.65 0.13
C THR A 44 14.94 -1.94 0.55
N LEU A 45 13.69 -1.84 0.93
CA LEU A 45 12.89 -2.99 1.35
C LEU A 45 12.54 -3.86 0.14
N ASP A 46 12.71 -5.15 0.27
CA ASP A 46 12.22 -6.12 -0.71
C ASP A 46 10.69 -6.27 -0.67
N GLY A 47 10.14 -7.25 -1.40
CA GLY A 47 8.69 -7.45 -1.47
C GLY A 47 8.08 -7.90 -0.16
N LYS A 48 8.75 -8.79 0.60
CA LYS A 48 8.30 -9.31 1.90
C LYS A 48 8.40 -8.24 2.98
N GLN A 49 9.51 -7.53 3.03
CA GLN A 49 9.75 -6.42 3.96
C GLN A 49 8.78 -5.26 3.72
N ALA A 50 8.55 -4.87 2.45
CA ALA A 50 7.60 -3.81 2.10
C ALA A 50 6.14 -4.21 2.42
N LEU A 51 5.78 -5.48 2.22
CA LEU A 51 4.48 -6.01 2.65
C LEU A 51 4.33 -5.93 4.16
N SER A 52 5.33 -6.40 4.91
CA SER A 52 5.34 -6.36 6.37
C SER A 52 5.25 -4.94 6.90
N TYR A 53 6.02 -3.99 6.34
CA TYR A 53 5.92 -2.57 6.66
C TYR A 53 4.51 -2.01 6.46
N SER A 54 3.85 -2.36 5.37
CA SER A 54 2.47 -1.92 5.07
C SER A 54 1.42 -2.51 6.02
N ARG A 55 1.76 -3.56 6.79
CA ARG A 55 0.88 -4.25 7.74
C ARG A 55 1.04 -3.80 9.19
N ILE A 56 2.05 -2.99 9.51
CA ILE A 56 2.29 -2.50 10.87
C ILE A 56 1.06 -1.76 11.40
N ARG A 57 0.56 -2.20 12.57
CA ARG A 57 -0.61 -1.62 13.25
C ARG A 57 -0.29 -1.00 14.60
N TYR A 58 0.78 -1.46 15.25
CA TYR A 58 1.05 -1.18 16.67
C TYR A 58 2.15 -0.14 16.90
N VAL A 59 2.65 0.49 15.83
CA VAL A 59 3.61 1.58 15.91
C VAL A 59 2.90 2.87 15.55
N GLY A 60 2.83 3.82 16.50
CA GLY A 60 2.20 5.12 16.33
C GLY A 60 0.67 5.11 16.49
N ASN A 61 -0.04 5.90 15.69
CA ASN A 61 -1.49 6.11 15.80
C ASN A 61 -2.29 5.07 14.98
N ALA A 62 -2.02 3.80 15.24
CA ALA A 62 -2.74 2.61 14.75
C ALA A 62 -3.15 2.63 13.26
N ASP A 63 -4.45 2.78 12.97
CA ASP A 63 -5.02 2.61 11.62
C ASP A 63 -4.67 3.74 10.64
N PHE A 64 -4.46 4.95 11.13
CA PHE A 64 -4.09 6.09 10.28
C PHE A 64 -2.69 5.93 9.71
N GLU A 65 -1.73 5.57 10.56
CA GLU A 65 -0.34 5.36 10.11
C GLU A 65 -0.19 4.12 9.24
N ARG A 66 -0.97 3.07 9.50
CA ARG A 66 -1.01 1.92 8.61
C ARG A 66 -1.42 2.32 7.18
N THR A 67 -2.48 3.12 7.06
CA THR A 67 -2.94 3.63 5.76
C THR A 67 -1.89 4.51 5.10
N GLU A 68 -1.16 5.30 5.88
CA GLU A 68 -0.04 6.11 5.42
C GLU A 68 1.10 5.25 4.87
N ARG A 69 1.52 4.21 5.62
CA ARG A 69 2.55 3.25 5.19
C ARG A 69 2.16 2.55 3.88
N GLN A 70 0.91 2.12 3.75
CA GLN A 70 0.39 1.52 2.51
C GLN A 70 0.47 2.49 1.33
N ARG A 71 0.08 3.76 1.53
CA ARG A 71 0.18 4.81 0.50
C ARG A 71 1.63 5.09 0.13
N THR A 72 2.52 5.13 1.09
CA THR A 72 3.95 5.37 0.87
C THR A 72 4.56 4.26 0.02
N VAL A 73 4.33 2.99 0.37
CA VAL A 73 4.78 1.84 -0.42
C VAL A 73 4.22 1.91 -1.84
N MET A 74 2.91 2.16 -1.99
CA MET A 74 2.27 2.24 -3.31
C MET A 74 2.82 3.40 -4.15
N SER A 75 3.07 4.55 -3.53
CA SER A 75 3.67 5.72 -4.18
C SER A 75 5.07 5.41 -4.75
N GLN A 76 5.90 4.72 -3.98
CA GLN A 76 7.23 4.30 -4.42
C GLN A 76 7.16 3.29 -5.58
N VAL A 77 6.25 2.32 -5.50
CA VAL A 77 6.00 1.36 -6.60
C VAL A 77 5.59 2.12 -7.86
N MET A 78 4.65 3.05 -7.76
CA MET A 78 4.17 3.84 -8.90
C MET A 78 5.27 4.73 -9.49
N SER A 79 6.12 5.33 -8.67
CA SER A 79 7.28 6.09 -9.14
C SER A 79 8.22 5.23 -9.99
N LYS A 80 8.48 3.99 -9.57
CA LYS A 80 9.29 3.04 -10.34
C LYS A 80 8.63 2.60 -11.65
N VAL A 81 7.30 2.48 -11.68
CA VAL A 81 6.53 2.18 -12.90
C VAL A 81 6.58 3.35 -13.88
N LYS A 82 6.46 4.60 -13.39
CA LYS A 82 6.59 5.80 -14.23
C LYS A 82 7.97 5.87 -14.88
N GLY A 83 9.03 5.56 -14.13
CA GLY A 83 10.39 5.54 -14.65
C GLY A 83 10.64 4.44 -15.71
N ASN A 84 10.00 3.28 -15.54
CA ASN A 84 10.09 2.16 -16.49
C ASN A 84 8.87 1.22 -16.35
N PRO A 85 7.85 1.37 -17.22
CA PRO A 85 6.63 0.55 -17.16
C PRO A 85 6.89 -0.95 -17.39
N PHE A 86 7.96 -1.32 -18.06
CA PHE A 86 8.32 -2.74 -18.28
C PHE A 86 8.62 -3.48 -16.96
N ARG A 87 8.99 -2.77 -15.89
CA ARG A 87 9.24 -3.37 -14.57
C ARG A 87 7.98 -3.96 -13.94
N LEU A 88 6.80 -3.48 -14.31
CA LEU A 88 5.53 -3.99 -13.79
C LEU A 88 5.06 -5.25 -14.52
N LEU A 89 5.50 -5.49 -15.77
CA LEU A 89 5.07 -6.64 -16.56
C LEU A 89 5.31 -7.99 -15.86
N PRO A 90 6.52 -8.29 -15.34
CA PRO A 90 6.74 -9.55 -14.63
C PRO A 90 5.84 -9.71 -13.40
N VAL A 91 5.54 -8.60 -12.69
CA VAL A 91 4.64 -8.60 -11.53
C VAL A 91 3.21 -8.96 -11.96
N CYS A 92 2.70 -8.31 -13.01
CA CYS A 92 1.39 -8.61 -13.56
C CYS A 92 1.31 -10.07 -14.02
N MET A 93 2.28 -10.53 -14.79
CA MET A 93 2.31 -11.89 -15.33
C MET A 93 2.41 -12.95 -14.22
N GLY A 94 3.18 -12.69 -13.17
CA GLY A 94 3.30 -13.58 -12.00
C GLY A 94 2.03 -13.64 -11.15
N ALA A 95 1.25 -12.56 -11.11
CA ALA A 95 0.00 -12.50 -10.36
C ALA A 95 -1.17 -13.20 -11.08
N LEU A 96 -1.20 -13.18 -12.43
CA LEU A 96 -2.32 -13.70 -13.21
C LEU A 96 -2.76 -15.15 -12.85
N PRO A 97 -1.83 -16.12 -12.71
CA PRO A 97 -2.21 -17.50 -12.39
C PRO A 97 -2.80 -17.67 -10.98
N LYS A 98 -2.59 -16.67 -10.11
CA LYS A 98 -3.06 -16.69 -8.71
C LYS A 98 -4.37 -15.93 -8.51
N MET A 99 -4.93 -15.36 -9.56
CA MET A 99 -6.15 -14.55 -9.49
C MET A 99 -7.38 -15.36 -9.88
N THR A 100 -8.45 -15.24 -9.08
CA THR A 100 -9.78 -15.70 -9.46
C THR A 100 -10.60 -14.51 -9.92
N THR A 101 -11.11 -14.55 -11.13
CA THR A 101 -11.86 -13.44 -11.74
C THR A 101 -12.92 -13.97 -12.70
N ASN A 102 -13.95 -13.17 -12.94
CA ASN A 102 -14.96 -13.42 -13.97
C ASN A 102 -14.57 -12.88 -15.35
N MET A 103 -13.39 -12.33 -15.52
CA MET A 103 -12.88 -11.86 -16.80
C MET A 103 -12.37 -13.02 -17.65
N SER A 104 -12.49 -12.91 -18.98
CA SER A 104 -11.87 -13.87 -19.89
C SER A 104 -10.33 -13.79 -19.78
N ALA A 105 -9.67 -14.92 -19.96
CA ALA A 105 -8.20 -14.98 -19.93
C ALA A 105 -7.56 -13.99 -20.93
N LEU A 106 -8.08 -13.90 -22.15
CA LEU A 106 -7.59 -12.97 -23.17
C LEU A 106 -7.73 -11.51 -22.72
N GLY A 107 -8.86 -11.14 -22.12
CA GLY A 107 -9.09 -9.80 -21.56
C GLY A 107 -8.10 -9.48 -20.44
N LEU A 108 -7.88 -10.43 -19.53
CA LEU A 108 -6.97 -10.27 -18.41
C LEU A 108 -5.52 -10.07 -18.86
N TYR A 109 -5.04 -10.89 -19.82
CA TYR A 109 -3.72 -10.71 -20.43
C TYR A 109 -3.60 -9.37 -21.16
N GLY A 110 -4.65 -8.95 -21.88
CA GLY A 110 -4.69 -7.64 -22.54
C GLY A 110 -4.53 -6.48 -21.53
N TYR A 111 -5.23 -6.55 -20.39
CA TYR A 111 -5.05 -5.57 -19.31
C TYR A 111 -3.66 -5.62 -18.70
N ALA A 112 -3.13 -6.80 -18.40
CA ALA A 112 -1.79 -6.95 -17.83
C ALA A 112 -0.71 -6.36 -18.72
N LEU A 113 -0.84 -6.48 -20.03
CA LEU A 113 0.11 -5.90 -21.00
C LEU A 113 -0.03 -4.39 -21.16
N THR A 114 -1.24 -3.85 -21.09
CA THR A 114 -1.49 -2.42 -21.37
C THR A 114 -1.46 -1.54 -20.13
N THR A 115 -1.85 -2.06 -18.96
CA THR A 115 -1.94 -1.30 -17.71
C THR A 115 -0.63 -0.62 -17.30
N PRO A 116 0.56 -1.26 -17.36
CA PRO A 116 1.81 -0.60 -17.00
C PRO A 116 2.08 0.68 -17.78
N PHE A 117 1.78 0.67 -19.07
CA PHE A 117 1.99 1.83 -19.95
C PHE A 117 0.97 2.92 -19.68
N LYS A 118 -0.30 2.57 -19.41
CA LYS A 118 -1.32 3.53 -19.01
C LYS A 118 -0.97 4.17 -17.66
N LEU A 119 -0.58 3.39 -16.67
CA LEU A 119 -0.20 3.92 -15.35
C LEU A 119 1.01 4.85 -15.42
N ALA A 120 1.95 4.63 -16.36
CA ALA A 120 3.07 5.52 -16.56
C ALA A 120 2.67 6.93 -17.06
N THR A 121 1.51 7.06 -17.68
CA THR A 121 1.00 8.34 -18.21
C THR A 121 0.10 9.10 -17.24
N TYR A 122 -0.38 8.46 -16.17
CA TYR A 122 -1.25 9.09 -15.18
C TYR A 122 -0.46 9.63 -13.98
N ASP A 123 -0.94 10.74 -13.43
CA ASP A 123 -0.50 11.23 -12.14
C ASP A 123 -1.37 10.63 -11.03
N MET A 124 -0.73 9.90 -10.12
CA MET A 124 -1.42 9.36 -8.96
C MET A 124 -1.55 10.45 -7.90
N GLN A 125 -2.79 10.81 -7.59
CA GLN A 125 -3.10 11.69 -6.47
C GLN A 125 -3.59 10.84 -5.29
N GLN A 126 -3.10 11.16 -4.11
CA GLN A 126 -3.52 10.50 -2.87
C GLN A 126 -4.35 11.47 -2.05
N GLN A 127 -5.49 11.01 -1.59
CA GLN A 127 -6.36 11.79 -0.75
C GLN A 127 -6.92 10.94 0.39
N ARG A 128 -7.01 11.53 1.57
CA ARG A 128 -7.73 10.94 2.69
C ARG A 128 -9.13 11.54 2.76
N VAL A 129 -10.13 10.69 2.95
CA VAL A 129 -11.51 11.08 3.23
C VAL A 129 -11.96 10.33 4.48
N PRO A 130 -12.41 11.01 5.51
CA PRO A 130 -12.49 12.47 5.69
C PRO A 130 -11.13 13.14 5.79
N ALA A 131 -11.05 14.45 5.50
CA ALA A 131 -9.83 15.24 5.64
C ALA A 131 -9.41 15.36 7.11
N ASP A 132 -8.13 15.61 7.36
CA ASP A 132 -7.62 15.83 8.71
C ASP A 132 -8.34 17.03 9.35
N GLY A 133 -8.78 16.86 10.60
CA GLY A 133 -9.55 17.88 11.34
C GLY A 133 -11.06 17.92 11.06
N THR A 134 -11.59 17.06 10.15
CA THR A 134 -13.04 16.96 9.87
C THR A 134 -13.68 15.73 10.49
N PHE A 135 -13.00 15.08 11.41
CA PHE A 135 -13.48 13.93 12.16
C PHE A 135 -12.98 13.98 13.61
N GLN A 136 -13.71 13.31 14.49
CA GLN A 136 -13.32 13.12 15.88
C GLN A 136 -13.59 11.69 16.35
N GLY A 137 -12.82 11.23 17.33
CA GLY A 137 -13.08 9.94 17.96
C GLY A 137 -14.30 10.03 18.86
N ALA A 138 -15.19 9.07 18.78
CA ALA A 138 -16.37 8.94 19.66
C ALA A 138 -16.51 7.50 20.14
N ASP A 139 -17.22 7.31 21.27
CA ASP A 139 -17.64 6.00 21.75
C ASP A 139 -19.16 5.89 21.58
N VAL A 140 -19.61 4.89 20.83
CA VAL A 140 -21.02 4.62 20.63
C VAL A 140 -21.30 3.18 21.02
N GLY A 141 -21.99 2.99 22.13
CA GLY A 141 -22.36 1.67 22.64
C GLY A 141 -21.16 0.78 23.01
N GLY A 142 -20.06 1.38 23.51
CA GLY A 142 -18.83 0.68 23.88
C GLY A 142 -17.91 0.36 22.69
N GLN A 143 -18.19 0.94 21.53
CA GLN A 143 -17.35 0.82 20.32
C GLN A 143 -16.70 2.15 20.00
N SER A 144 -15.38 2.14 19.82
CA SER A 144 -14.64 3.31 19.33
C SER A 144 -14.96 3.52 17.85
N VAL A 145 -15.54 4.66 17.52
CA VAL A 145 -15.95 5.04 16.17
C VAL A 145 -15.35 6.39 15.79
N LEU A 146 -15.33 6.68 14.48
CA LEU A 146 -15.03 8.02 13.98
C LEU A 146 -16.34 8.73 13.63
N GLU A 147 -16.61 9.85 14.30
CA GLU A 147 -17.68 10.75 13.94
C GLU A 147 -17.18 11.73 12.88
N ILE A 148 -17.83 11.75 11.73
CA ILE A 148 -17.41 12.52 10.55
C ILE A 148 -18.50 13.48 10.09
N ASP A 149 -18.10 14.62 9.50
CA ASP A 149 -19.00 15.48 8.74
C ASP A 149 -19.20 14.89 7.33
N LEU A 150 -20.37 14.27 7.12
CA LEU A 150 -20.70 13.60 5.86
C LEU A 150 -20.81 14.58 4.70
N ASP A 151 -21.28 15.81 4.93
CA ASP A 151 -21.46 16.79 3.86
C ASP A 151 -20.11 17.37 3.44
N ALA A 152 -19.20 17.64 4.37
CA ALA A 152 -17.82 18.00 4.09
C ALA A 152 -17.09 16.89 3.35
N ALA A 153 -17.25 15.63 3.77
CA ALA A 153 -16.63 14.48 3.09
C ALA A 153 -17.15 14.29 1.66
N LYS A 154 -18.46 14.47 1.42
CA LYS A 154 -19.04 14.44 0.06
C LYS A 154 -18.50 15.56 -0.82
N GLN A 155 -18.47 16.80 -0.31
CA GLN A 155 -17.92 17.93 -1.05
C GLN A 155 -16.46 17.71 -1.42
N GLN A 156 -15.66 17.18 -0.48
CA GLN A 156 -14.26 16.84 -0.71
C GLN A 156 -14.12 15.81 -1.84
N LEU A 157 -14.90 14.73 -1.81
CA LEU A 157 -14.89 13.71 -2.88
C LEU A 157 -15.31 14.31 -4.22
N GLN A 158 -16.38 15.09 -4.26
CA GLN A 158 -16.88 15.70 -5.49
C GLN A 158 -15.86 16.66 -6.10
N SER A 159 -15.25 17.51 -5.30
CA SER A 159 -14.22 18.45 -5.76
C SER A 159 -12.96 17.78 -6.29
N THR A 160 -12.64 16.56 -5.81
CA THR A 160 -11.43 15.83 -6.23
C THR A 160 -11.69 14.93 -7.44
N VAL A 161 -12.79 14.16 -7.40
CA VAL A 161 -13.08 13.14 -8.43
C VAL A 161 -13.71 13.75 -9.67
N PHE A 162 -14.55 14.79 -9.49
CA PHE A 162 -15.30 15.45 -10.57
C PHE A 162 -14.83 16.88 -10.82
N ALA A 163 -13.63 17.26 -10.34
CA ALA A 163 -13.04 18.54 -10.73
C ALA A 163 -12.94 18.60 -12.26
N GLU A 164 -13.66 19.52 -12.87
CA GLU A 164 -13.48 19.82 -14.30
C GLU A 164 -12.03 20.30 -14.51
N LYS A 165 -11.35 19.67 -15.46
CA LYS A 165 -9.99 20.04 -15.87
C LYS A 165 -10.03 21.22 -16.81
#